data_1dae60c2ae52e4bf61630817cb592c30
#
_entry.id   1dae60c2ae52e4bf61630817cb592c30
#
_cell.length_a   1.000
_cell.length_b   1.000
_cell.length_c   1.000
_cell.angle_alpha   90.00
_cell.angle_beta   90.00
_cell.angle_gamma   90.00
#
_symmetry.space_group_name_H-M   'P 1'
#
loop_
_entity.id
_entity.type
_entity.pdbx_description
1 polymer ?
#
loop_
_entity_poly.entity_id
_entity_poly.type
_entity_poly.pdbx_seq_one_letter_code
_entity_poly.pdbx_strand_id
1 'polypeptide(L)'
;MKVNFTETVLRDANQSLIATRMPYEDFEAILPELDKAGYYSLECWGGATFDSCLRYLNEDPWERLRKIRKACPNTKLQMLLRGQNLLGYKHYPDDVVRLFVRKSVENGIDIIRIFDALNDLRNIETAVDETIKCGAHASGTICYTTSPIHNIESYIKLAKDLESMGVQSVCIKDMAGIMDPQTAYDLVKGIKENISLPVIVHTHSTTGLGPVTLQKAIEAGADVIDTAISCFSNGTSQPPTETMAYILQKEGYEVPLDMAQLKKINDFFKPVRNDALKSGLLNPVVLTTQTDALNYQIPGGMLSNLVAQLTAQNKLDKLDEVLAETPRVREDLGYPPLVTPMSQMVGVQATANVLAGERYKNISKEVKNYIKGEYGKAPGKINEELQKKVLGDEEPITCRYADLLEPGLPAAREYLGDRATCDEDVLSYIAFPTQAEAFFDKRDERKKNTFTYKIERLD
;
A
#
# COMPACT_ATOMS: atom_id res chain seq x y z
N MET A 1 -26.20 -10.54 9.23
CA MET A 1 -25.36 -9.41 8.79
C MET A 1 -24.72 -9.77 7.47
N LYS A 2 -24.63 -8.83 6.52
CA LYS A 2 -23.91 -9.00 5.25
C LYS A 2 -22.45 -8.63 5.43
N VAL A 3 -21.53 -9.47 4.93
CA VAL A 3 -20.10 -9.21 4.93
C VAL A 3 -19.61 -9.11 3.49
N ASN A 4 -18.96 -8.01 3.16
CA ASN A 4 -18.43 -7.76 1.83
C ASN A 4 -16.91 -8.07 1.77
N PHE A 5 -16.40 -8.31 0.56
CA PHE A 5 -15.02 -8.73 0.33
C PHE A 5 -14.35 -7.82 -0.70
N THR A 6 -13.13 -7.38 -0.42
CA THR A 6 -12.22 -6.80 -1.41
C THR A 6 -11.21 -7.85 -1.84
N GLU A 7 -11.11 -8.09 -3.15
CA GLU A 7 -10.06 -8.96 -3.72
C GLU A 7 -8.78 -8.17 -3.95
N THR A 8 -7.65 -8.72 -3.53
CA THR A 8 -6.34 -8.06 -3.57
C THR A 8 -5.36 -8.65 -4.58
N VAL A 9 -5.74 -9.71 -5.30
CA VAL A 9 -4.84 -10.44 -6.22
C VAL A 9 -4.19 -9.56 -7.28
N LEU A 10 -4.86 -8.50 -7.73
CA LEU A 10 -4.34 -7.62 -8.77
C LEU A 10 -3.34 -6.57 -8.24
N ARG A 11 -3.32 -6.31 -6.92
CA ARG A 11 -2.43 -5.31 -6.32
C ARG A 11 -1.66 -5.83 -5.11
N ASP A 12 -2.26 -5.97 -3.90
CA ASP A 12 -1.50 -6.22 -2.66
C ASP A 12 -0.96 -7.65 -2.58
N ALA A 13 -1.75 -8.65 -2.94
CA ALA A 13 -1.28 -10.03 -2.98
C ALA A 13 -0.18 -10.23 -4.04
N ASN A 14 -0.34 -9.63 -5.23
CA ASN A 14 0.69 -9.58 -6.26
C ASN A 14 1.97 -8.91 -5.74
N GLN A 15 1.84 -7.75 -5.07
CA GLN A 15 2.98 -7.06 -4.47
C GLN A 15 3.67 -7.91 -3.41
N SER A 16 2.90 -8.55 -2.55
CA SER A 16 3.42 -9.30 -1.40
C SER A 16 4.12 -10.60 -1.79
N LEU A 17 3.66 -11.27 -2.84
CA LEU A 17 4.16 -12.57 -3.26
C LEU A 17 5.14 -12.51 -4.42
N ILE A 18 4.90 -11.64 -5.41
CA ILE A 18 5.69 -11.58 -6.64
C ILE A 18 6.13 -10.14 -7.01
N ALA A 19 6.26 -9.29 -6.00
CA ALA A 19 6.81 -7.92 -6.13
C ALA A 19 6.13 -7.07 -7.23
N THR A 20 4.81 -7.22 -7.40
CA THR A 20 3.98 -6.52 -8.42
C THR A 20 4.41 -6.82 -9.87
N ARG A 21 5.01 -7.97 -10.14
CA ARG A 21 5.56 -8.31 -11.46
C ARG A 21 4.66 -9.22 -12.30
N MET A 22 3.34 -9.20 -12.04
CA MET A 22 2.35 -9.87 -12.90
C MET A 22 2.01 -8.92 -14.07
N PRO A 23 2.38 -9.26 -15.32
CA PRO A 23 2.01 -8.49 -16.50
C PRO A 23 0.50 -8.47 -16.70
N TYR A 24 -0.03 -7.47 -17.41
CA TYR A 24 -1.46 -7.36 -17.69
C TYR A 24 -1.99 -8.58 -18.45
N GLU A 25 -1.22 -9.10 -19.39
CA GLU A 25 -1.55 -10.28 -20.20
C GLU A 25 -1.77 -11.55 -19.39
N ASP A 26 -1.12 -11.68 -18.21
CA ASP A 26 -1.25 -12.84 -17.32
C ASP A 26 -2.60 -12.90 -16.59
N PHE A 27 -3.37 -11.82 -16.57
CA PHE A 27 -4.68 -11.79 -15.90
C PHE A 27 -5.81 -11.18 -16.73
N GLU A 28 -5.55 -10.66 -17.93
CA GLU A 28 -6.57 -10.02 -18.76
C GLU A 28 -7.80 -10.92 -18.96
N ALA A 29 -7.58 -12.18 -19.29
CA ALA A 29 -8.64 -13.11 -19.64
C ALA A 29 -9.59 -13.44 -18.46
N ILE A 30 -9.15 -13.29 -17.21
CA ILE A 30 -9.95 -13.60 -16.01
C ILE A 30 -10.73 -12.39 -15.47
N LEU A 31 -10.43 -11.17 -15.92
CA LEU A 31 -11.07 -9.96 -15.41
C LEU A 31 -12.61 -9.99 -15.48
N PRO A 32 -13.25 -10.46 -16.59
CA PRO A 32 -14.71 -10.57 -16.65
C PRO A 32 -15.31 -11.56 -15.62
N GLU A 33 -14.56 -12.56 -15.19
CA GLU A 33 -15.01 -13.50 -14.16
C GLU A 33 -14.83 -12.90 -12.75
N LEU A 34 -13.76 -12.11 -12.53
CA LEU A 34 -13.60 -11.30 -11.31
C LEU A 34 -14.75 -10.30 -11.14
N ASP A 35 -15.17 -9.65 -12.24
CA ASP A 35 -16.27 -8.68 -12.23
C ASP A 35 -17.63 -9.31 -11.87
N LYS A 36 -17.80 -10.61 -12.10
CA LYS A 36 -19.05 -11.36 -11.80
C LYS A 36 -19.03 -12.06 -10.45
N ALA A 37 -17.89 -12.13 -9.77
CA ALA A 37 -17.73 -12.96 -8.58
C ALA A 37 -18.46 -12.45 -7.35
N GLY A 38 -18.96 -11.22 -7.35
CA GLY A 38 -19.70 -10.62 -6.24
C GLY A 38 -18.82 -9.86 -5.24
N TYR A 39 -17.60 -9.54 -5.58
CA TYR A 39 -16.74 -8.69 -4.78
C TYR A 39 -17.30 -7.28 -4.59
N TYR A 40 -17.08 -6.69 -3.43
CA TYR A 40 -17.37 -5.28 -3.15
C TYR A 40 -16.45 -4.37 -3.97
N SER A 41 -15.17 -4.73 -4.03
CA SER A 41 -14.17 -4.03 -4.84
C SER A 41 -13.02 -4.94 -5.24
N LEU A 42 -12.32 -4.57 -6.32
CA LEU A 42 -11.05 -5.14 -6.74
C LEU A 42 -9.95 -4.11 -6.46
N GLU A 43 -9.02 -4.43 -5.57
CA GLU A 43 -7.85 -3.60 -5.36
C GLU A 43 -6.85 -3.89 -6.48
N CYS A 44 -6.70 -2.98 -7.43
CA CYS A 44 -5.99 -3.22 -8.68
C CYS A 44 -4.84 -2.25 -8.98
N TRP A 45 -4.70 -1.18 -8.19
CA TRP A 45 -3.74 -0.13 -8.50
C TRP A 45 -3.15 0.52 -7.26
N GLY A 46 -1.94 1.11 -7.38
CA GLY A 46 -1.19 1.76 -6.30
C GLY A 46 0.26 2.00 -6.69
N GLY A 47 1.06 2.52 -5.74
CA GLY A 47 2.42 2.98 -5.99
C GLY A 47 3.36 1.91 -6.55
N ALA A 48 3.37 0.73 -5.94
CA ALA A 48 4.25 -0.35 -6.38
C ALA A 48 3.83 -0.90 -7.75
N THR A 49 2.51 -0.97 -8.04
CA THR A 49 2.00 -1.37 -9.35
C THR A 49 2.43 -0.38 -10.43
N PHE A 50 2.30 0.92 -10.14
CA PHE A 50 2.68 1.98 -11.05
C PHE A 50 4.18 1.93 -11.38
N ASP A 51 5.04 1.87 -10.36
CA ASP A 51 6.49 1.76 -10.53
C ASP A 51 6.88 0.48 -11.29
N SER A 52 6.26 -0.65 -10.96
CA SER A 52 6.53 -1.92 -11.63
C SER A 52 6.16 -1.92 -13.11
N CYS A 53 5.04 -1.29 -13.48
CA CYS A 53 4.65 -1.12 -14.88
C CYS A 53 5.74 -0.42 -15.69
N LEU A 54 6.25 0.70 -15.18
CA LEU A 54 7.28 1.48 -15.88
C LEU A 54 8.64 0.80 -15.86
N ARG A 55 9.05 0.25 -14.71
CA ARG A 55 10.41 -0.24 -14.47
C ARG A 55 10.67 -1.63 -15.03
N TYR A 56 9.72 -2.54 -14.88
CA TYR A 56 9.92 -3.97 -15.14
C TYR A 56 9.05 -4.53 -16.26
N LEU A 57 7.79 -4.07 -16.34
CA LEU A 57 6.82 -4.65 -17.26
C LEU A 57 6.78 -3.91 -18.60
N ASN A 58 7.35 -2.71 -18.67
CA ASN A 58 7.28 -1.84 -19.85
C ASN A 58 5.82 -1.62 -20.32
N GLU A 59 4.92 -1.43 -19.34
CA GLU A 59 3.51 -1.12 -19.51
C GLU A 59 3.24 0.33 -19.13
N ASP A 60 2.26 0.96 -19.80
CA ASP A 60 1.68 2.22 -19.36
C ASP A 60 0.75 1.94 -18.16
N PRO A 61 1.06 2.47 -16.95
CA PRO A 61 0.23 2.20 -15.77
C PRO A 61 -1.20 2.74 -15.91
N TRP A 62 -1.38 3.85 -16.61
CA TRP A 62 -2.69 4.45 -16.84
C TRP A 62 -3.51 3.66 -17.85
N GLU A 63 -2.89 3.18 -18.92
CA GLU A 63 -3.53 2.28 -19.89
C GLU A 63 -3.94 0.96 -19.23
N ARG A 64 -3.09 0.40 -18.37
CA ARG A 64 -3.42 -0.79 -17.57
C ARG A 64 -4.69 -0.56 -16.75
N LEU A 65 -4.82 0.58 -16.08
CA LEU A 65 -6.02 0.91 -15.29
C LEU A 65 -7.26 1.01 -16.19
N ARG A 66 -7.18 1.72 -17.30
CA ARG A 66 -8.28 1.83 -18.28
C ARG A 66 -8.74 0.47 -18.82
N LYS A 67 -7.79 -0.41 -19.11
CA LYS A 67 -8.07 -1.78 -19.57
C LYS A 67 -8.79 -2.59 -18.50
N ILE A 68 -8.35 -2.52 -17.24
CA ILE A 68 -9.03 -3.17 -16.10
C ILE A 68 -10.45 -2.62 -15.97
N ARG A 69 -10.64 -1.29 -15.99
CA ARG A 69 -11.97 -0.67 -15.91
C ARG A 69 -12.90 -1.14 -17.04
N LYS A 70 -12.38 -1.23 -18.25
CA LYS A 70 -13.14 -1.72 -19.40
C LYS A 70 -13.60 -3.17 -19.23
N ALA A 71 -12.74 -4.01 -18.65
CA ALA A 71 -13.03 -5.44 -18.44
C ALA A 71 -13.91 -5.70 -17.20
N CYS A 72 -13.88 -4.81 -16.20
CA CYS A 72 -14.65 -4.90 -14.95
C CYS A 72 -15.59 -3.72 -14.78
N PRO A 73 -16.67 -3.59 -15.60
CA PRO A 73 -17.55 -2.43 -15.55
C PRO A 73 -18.46 -2.37 -14.32
N ASN A 74 -18.74 -3.50 -13.66
CA ASN A 74 -19.72 -3.60 -12.59
C ASN A 74 -19.12 -3.54 -11.19
N THR A 75 -17.90 -4.07 -11.00
CA THR A 75 -17.23 -4.09 -9.71
C THR A 75 -16.43 -2.81 -9.50
N LYS A 76 -16.46 -2.26 -8.30
CA LYS A 76 -15.69 -1.07 -7.95
C LYS A 76 -14.20 -1.36 -8.03
N LEU A 77 -13.46 -0.46 -8.66
CA LEU A 77 -12.00 -0.51 -8.68
C LEU A 77 -11.43 0.33 -7.54
N GLN A 78 -10.52 -0.27 -6.78
CA GLN A 78 -9.88 0.35 -5.64
C GLN A 78 -8.39 0.52 -5.87
N MET A 79 -7.86 1.65 -5.40
CA MET A 79 -6.42 1.88 -5.32
C MET A 79 -5.97 2.20 -3.90
N LEU A 80 -4.70 1.94 -3.62
CA LEU A 80 -4.02 2.40 -2.41
C LEU A 80 -3.22 3.68 -2.72
N LEU A 81 -3.42 4.73 -1.90
CA LEU A 81 -2.75 6.02 -2.03
C LEU A 81 -2.07 6.42 -0.71
N ARG A 82 -0.80 6.81 -0.77
CA ARG A 82 -0.03 7.24 0.40
C ARG A 82 -0.20 8.75 0.66
N GLY A 83 -1.44 9.20 0.82
CA GLY A 83 -1.72 10.62 1.10
C GLY A 83 -0.85 11.59 0.30
N GLN A 84 -0.14 12.48 1.00
CA GLN A 84 0.75 13.47 0.39
C GLN A 84 1.98 12.89 -0.32
N ASN A 85 2.34 11.63 -0.02
CA ASN A 85 3.41 10.90 -0.71
C ASN A 85 2.94 10.26 -2.02
N LEU A 86 1.65 10.27 -2.35
CA LEU A 86 1.06 9.64 -3.53
C LEU A 86 1.53 8.19 -3.70
N LEU A 87 2.44 7.98 -4.64
CA LEU A 87 3.02 6.70 -5.00
C LEU A 87 4.45 6.52 -4.45
N GLY A 88 5.07 7.62 -3.96
CA GLY A 88 6.49 7.70 -3.62
C GLY A 88 6.79 7.65 -2.13
N TYR A 89 7.98 8.18 -1.79
CA TYR A 89 8.55 8.19 -0.45
C TYR A 89 8.80 9.61 0.09
N LYS A 90 8.43 10.63 -0.66
CA LYS A 90 8.51 12.06 -0.29
C LYS A 90 7.14 12.70 -0.43
N HIS A 91 6.92 13.82 0.26
CA HIS A 91 5.71 14.62 0.04
C HIS A 91 5.76 15.33 -1.31
N TYR A 92 4.60 15.39 -1.95
CA TYR A 92 4.36 16.18 -3.16
C TYR A 92 3.52 17.42 -2.83
N PRO A 93 3.63 18.52 -3.59
CA PRO A 93 2.78 19.68 -3.42
C PRO A 93 1.32 19.38 -3.80
N ASP A 94 0.41 20.17 -3.28
CA ASP A 94 -1.04 19.94 -3.39
C ASP A 94 -1.57 19.93 -4.82
N ASP A 95 -0.98 20.73 -5.71
CA ASP A 95 -1.36 20.74 -7.13
C ASP A 95 -1.16 19.37 -7.79
N VAL A 96 -0.05 18.71 -7.47
CA VAL A 96 0.26 17.36 -7.97
C VAL A 96 -0.70 16.32 -7.36
N VAL A 97 -0.94 16.39 -6.03
CA VAL A 97 -1.86 15.47 -5.35
C VAL A 97 -3.27 15.57 -5.93
N ARG A 98 -3.79 16.81 -6.10
CA ARG A 98 -5.13 17.02 -6.66
C ARG A 98 -5.24 16.53 -8.10
N LEU A 99 -4.25 16.80 -8.94
CA LEU A 99 -4.28 16.31 -10.32
C LEU A 99 -4.19 14.80 -10.38
N PHE A 100 -3.35 14.17 -9.54
CA PHE A 100 -3.21 12.72 -9.50
C PHE A 100 -4.53 12.03 -9.09
N VAL A 101 -5.22 12.54 -8.07
CA VAL A 101 -6.52 12.01 -7.63
C VAL A 101 -7.55 12.13 -8.76
N ARG A 102 -7.69 13.31 -9.38
CA ARG A 102 -8.60 13.51 -10.51
C ARG A 102 -8.36 12.52 -11.63
N LYS A 103 -7.09 12.39 -12.06
CA LYS A 103 -6.73 11.46 -13.13
C LYS A 103 -6.95 9.99 -12.74
N SER A 104 -6.75 9.63 -11.49
CA SER A 104 -7.07 8.28 -11.01
C SER A 104 -8.56 7.97 -11.16
N VAL A 105 -9.44 8.90 -10.77
CA VAL A 105 -10.90 8.74 -10.90
C VAL A 105 -11.32 8.77 -12.38
N GLU A 106 -10.83 9.70 -13.17
CA GLU A 106 -11.11 9.78 -14.62
C GLU A 106 -10.71 8.51 -15.37
N ASN A 107 -9.64 7.83 -14.94
CA ASN A 107 -9.17 6.59 -15.53
C ASN A 107 -9.85 5.34 -14.95
N GLY A 108 -10.81 5.48 -14.01
CA GLY A 108 -11.71 4.40 -13.61
C GLY A 108 -11.62 3.93 -12.17
N ILE A 109 -10.90 4.62 -11.28
CA ILE A 109 -10.90 4.30 -9.85
C ILE A 109 -12.20 4.82 -9.20
N ASP A 110 -12.89 3.93 -8.46
CA ASP A 110 -14.09 4.25 -7.68
C ASP A 110 -13.78 4.51 -6.22
N ILE A 111 -12.79 3.79 -5.65
CA ILE A 111 -12.41 3.87 -4.25
C ILE A 111 -10.93 4.20 -4.12
N ILE A 112 -10.62 5.29 -3.43
CA ILE A 112 -9.23 5.61 -3.06
C ILE A 112 -9.06 5.34 -1.58
N ARG A 113 -8.26 4.32 -1.26
CA ARG A 113 -7.84 4.00 0.10
C ARG A 113 -6.62 4.85 0.43
N ILE A 114 -6.82 5.83 1.31
CA ILE A 114 -5.85 6.88 1.59
C ILE A 114 -5.26 6.67 2.98
N PHE A 115 -3.94 6.60 3.08
CA PHE A 115 -3.26 6.47 4.36
C PHE A 115 -2.05 7.40 4.47
N ASP A 116 -1.68 7.71 5.70
CA ASP A 116 -0.37 8.27 6.05
C ASP A 116 0.39 7.30 6.95
N ALA A 117 1.68 7.12 6.71
CA ALA A 117 2.50 6.15 7.45
C ALA A 117 2.64 6.46 8.94
N LEU A 118 2.44 7.72 9.34
CA LEU A 118 2.50 8.18 10.73
C LEU A 118 1.11 8.33 11.38
N ASN A 119 0.04 8.09 10.61
CA ASN A 119 -1.33 8.44 10.98
C ASN A 119 -1.50 9.97 11.23
N ASP A 120 -0.69 10.80 10.57
CA ASP A 120 -0.86 12.24 10.58
C ASP A 120 -1.92 12.64 9.54
N LEU A 121 -3.15 12.89 10.01
CA LEU A 121 -4.28 13.14 9.13
C LEU A 121 -4.13 14.40 8.27
N ARG A 122 -3.26 15.34 8.63
CA ARG A 122 -2.94 16.51 7.81
C ARG A 122 -2.35 16.10 6.45
N ASN A 123 -1.63 14.98 6.41
CA ASN A 123 -0.99 14.45 5.20
C ASN A 123 -1.96 13.74 4.25
N ILE A 124 -3.20 13.50 4.66
CA ILE A 124 -4.22 12.88 3.79
C ILE A 124 -5.33 13.85 3.38
N GLU A 125 -5.42 15.01 4.02
CA GLU A 125 -6.50 15.99 3.86
C GLU A 125 -6.74 16.37 2.39
N THR A 126 -5.69 16.75 1.67
CA THR A 126 -5.79 17.14 0.26
C THR A 126 -6.29 16.01 -0.64
N ALA A 127 -5.81 14.79 -0.40
CA ALA A 127 -6.24 13.63 -1.17
C ALA A 127 -7.69 13.24 -0.86
N VAL A 128 -8.12 13.31 0.40
CA VAL A 128 -9.52 13.06 0.81
C VAL A 128 -10.46 14.09 0.18
N ASP A 129 -10.15 15.38 0.35
CA ASP A 129 -10.93 16.49 -0.20
C ASP A 129 -11.13 16.35 -1.72
N GLU A 130 -10.04 16.10 -2.46
CA GLU A 130 -10.13 15.97 -3.92
C GLU A 130 -10.86 14.69 -4.36
N THR A 131 -10.71 13.58 -3.62
CA THR A 131 -11.45 12.34 -3.90
C THR A 131 -12.96 12.57 -3.79
N ILE A 132 -13.40 13.25 -2.74
CA ILE A 132 -14.81 13.59 -2.52
C ILE A 132 -15.32 14.55 -3.62
N LYS A 133 -14.54 15.58 -3.98
CA LYS A 133 -14.87 16.51 -5.05
C LYS A 133 -15.04 15.84 -6.41
N CYS A 134 -14.27 14.78 -6.66
CA CYS A 134 -14.40 13.97 -7.88
C CYS A 134 -15.59 13.00 -7.84
N GLY A 135 -16.34 12.93 -6.74
CA GLY A 135 -17.46 12.01 -6.56
C GLY A 135 -17.04 10.54 -6.32
N ALA A 136 -15.77 10.30 -6.04
CA ALA A 136 -15.25 8.97 -5.71
C ALA A 136 -15.31 8.70 -4.19
N HIS A 137 -15.15 7.44 -3.81
CA HIS A 137 -15.19 7.01 -2.41
C HIS A 137 -13.81 7.19 -1.76
N ALA A 138 -13.71 8.09 -0.79
CA ALA A 138 -12.53 8.24 0.05
C ALA A 138 -12.61 7.24 1.23
N SER A 139 -11.71 6.26 1.27
CA SER A 139 -11.55 5.33 2.37
C SER A 139 -10.37 5.77 3.23
N GLY A 140 -10.65 6.37 4.39
CA GLY A 140 -9.60 6.82 5.33
C GLY A 140 -9.00 5.62 6.07
N THR A 141 -7.68 5.59 6.18
CA THR A 141 -7.00 4.39 6.68
C THR A 141 -6.20 4.68 7.93
N ILE A 142 -6.34 3.81 8.92
CA ILE A 142 -5.55 3.76 10.14
C ILE A 142 -4.45 2.71 9.96
N CYS A 143 -3.19 3.11 9.98
CA CYS A 143 -2.06 2.19 10.02
C CYS A 143 -1.95 1.58 11.41
N TYR A 144 -2.33 0.30 11.53
CA TYR A 144 -2.27 -0.42 12.79
C TYR A 144 -0.84 -0.80 13.13
N THR A 145 -0.50 -0.62 14.39
CA THR A 145 0.74 -1.10 15.00
C THR A 145 0.56 -1.21 16.50
N THR A 146 1.51 -1.82 17.20
CA THR A 146 1.52 -1.93 18.65
C THR A 146 2.71 -1.15 19.22
N SER A 147 2.47 -0.40 20.29
CA SER A 147 3.50 0.29 21.08
C SER A 147 2.86 0.85 22.34
N PRO A 148 3.64 1.39 23.30
CA PRO A 148 3.08 2.03 24.51
C PRO A 148 2.10 3.20 24.25
N ILE A 149 2.15 3.80 23.05
CA ILE A 149 1.30 4.95 22.70
C ILE A 149 0.18 4.61 21.72
N HIS A 150 0.25 3.44 21.06
CA HIS A 150 -0.77 2.97 20.14
C HIS A 150 -1.71 2.02 20.88
N ASN A 151 -2.87 2.52 21.30
CA ASN A 151 -3.90 1.79 22.01
C ASN A 151 -5.27 1.97 21.33
N ILE A 152 -6.26 1.22 21.79
CA ILE A 152 -7.61 1.22 21.21
C ILE A 152 -8.22 2.63 21.23
N GLU A 153 -8.07 3.38 22.32
CA GLU A 153 -8.61 4.72 22.48
C GLU A 153 -8.01 5.70 21.45
N SER A 154 -6.69 5.60 21.19
CA SER A 154 -6.03 6.41 20.17
C SER A 154 -6.53 6.13 18.77
N TYR A 155 -6.80 4.87 18.45
CA TYR A 155 -7.35 4.47 17.16
C TYR A 155 -8.83 4.86 17.00
N ILE A 156 -9.64 4.76 18.05
CA ILE A 156 -11.02 5.27 18.04
C ILE A 156 -11.03 6.78 17.80
N LYS A 157 -10.12 7.52 18.41
CA LYS A 157 -9.97 8.96 18.15
C LYS A 157 -9.63 9.22 16.68
N LEU A 158 -8.68 8.51 16.10
CA LEU A 158 -8.35 8.63 14.68
C LEU A 158 -9.54 8.32 13.78
N ALA A 159 -10.35 7.31 14.11
CA ALA A 159 -11.56 6.97 13.35
C ALA A 159 -12.58 8.13 13.37
N LYS A 160 -12.80 8.78 14.52
CA LYS A 160 -13.65 9.97 14.64
C LYS A 160 -13.12 11.16 13.85
N ASP A 161 -11.81 11.39 13.91
CA ASP A 161 -11.17 12.47 13.18
C ASP A 161 -11.30 12.24 11.65
N LEU A 162 -11.16 10.99 11.17
CA LEU A 162 -11.42 10.60 9.79
C LEU A 162 -12.89 10.80 9.39
N GLU A 163 -13.86 10.39 10.21
CA GLU A 163 -15.28 10.65 9.95
C GLU A 163 -15.55 12.15 9.84
N SER A 164 -14.98 12.95 10.73
CA SER A 164 -15.09 14.42 10.70
C SER A 164 -14.47 15.05 9.45
N MET A 165 -13.46 14.41 8.86
CA MET A 165 -12.85 14.81 7.59
C MET A 165 -13.75 14.52 6.37
N GLY A 166 -14.81 13.72 6.54
CA GLY A 166 -15.80 13.40 5.51
C GLY A 166 -15.48 12.15 4.69
N VAL A 167 -14.58 11.27 5.15
CA VAL A 167 -14.37 9.97 4.49
C VAL A 167 -15.64 9.12 4.51
N GLN A 168 -15.81 8.22 3.54
CA GLN A 168 -17.01 7.39 3.44
C GLN A 168 -16.83 5.98 4.03
N SER A 169 -15.62 5.60 4.44
CA SER A 169 -15.32 4.39 5.21
C SER A 169 -14.01 4.54 5.95
N VAL A 170 -13.85 3.76 7.02
CA VAL A 170 -12.59 3.67 7.78
C VAL A 170 -11.99 2.28 7.59
N CYS A 171 -10.72 2.20 7.20
CA CYS A 171 -9.98 0.96 7.07
C CYS A 171 -8.95 0.83 8.20
N ILE A 172 -8.99 -0.27 8.94
CA ILE A 172 -7.92 -0.69 9.84
C ILE A 172 -6.95 -1.53 9.01
N LYS A 173 -5.70 -1.04 8.86
CA LYS A 173 -4.69 -1.69 8.03
C LYS A 173 -3.55 -2.25 8.87
N ASP A 174 -3.58 -3.57 9.07
CA ASP A 174 -2.53 -4.36 9.71
C ASP A 174 -1.59 -4.96 8.66
N MET A 175 -0.64 -4.17 8.21
CA MET A 175 0.30 -4.56 7.16
C MET A 175 1.33 -5.59 7.65
N ALA A 176 1.57 -5.66 8.94
CA ALA A 176 2.51 -6.62 9.54
C ALA A 176 1.86 -7.98 9.86
N GLY A 177 0.53 -8.05 9.90
CA GLY A 177 -0.21 -9.25 10.30
C GLY A 177 -0.02 -9.58 11.79
N ILE A 178 0.06 -8.57 12.65
CA ILE A 178 0.33 -8.70 14.09
C ILE A 178 -0.88 -8.40 14.98
N MET A 179 -1.99 -7.98 14.39
CA MET A 179 -3.22 -7.72 15.15
C MET A 179 -3.80 -9.04 15.63
N ASP A 180 -3.76 -9.26 16.95
CA ASP A 180 -4.35 -10.45 17.53
C ASP A 180 -5.89 -10.42 17.48
N PRO A 181 -6.55 -11.59 17.51
CA PRO A 181 -7.99 -11.68 17.34
C PRO A 181 -8.81 -10.91 18.39
N GLN A 182 -8.34 -10.85 19.65
CA GLN A 182 -9.07 -10.12 20.69
C GLN A 182 -8.96 -8.62 20.50
N THR A 183 -7.76 -8.14 20.17
CA THR A 183 -7.55 -6.72 19.81
C THR A 183 -8.37 -6.32 18.58
N ALA A 184 -8.47 -7.19 17.57
CA ALA A 184 -9.31 -6.94 16.40
C ALA A 184 -10.79 -6.78 16.79
N TYR A 185 -11.30 -7.67 17.65
CA TYR A 185 -12.68 -7.57 18.15
C TYR A 185 -12.90 -6.25 18.91
N ASP A 186 -12.04 -5.96 19.90
CA ASP A 186 -12.22 -4.79 20.77
C ASP A 186 -12.06 -3.48 19.99
N LEU A 187 -11.12 -3.41 19.06
CA LEU A 187 -10.90 -2.24 18.23
C LEU A 187 -12.06 -1.98 17.26
N VAL A 188 -12.50 -3.01 16.52
CA VAL A 188 -13.62 -2.86 15.59
C VAL A 188 -14.89 -2.50 16.34
N LYS A 189 -15.21 -3.17 17.46
CA LYS A 189 -16.36 -2.85 18.31
C LYS A 189 -16.29 -1.41 18.80
N GLY A 190 -15.13 -0.99 19.35
CA GLY A 190 -14.95 0.37 19.83
C GLY A 190 -15.12 1.42 18.72
N ILE A 191 -14.61 1.17 17.52
CA ILE A 191 -14.83 2.07 16.37
C ILE A 191 -16.32 2.09 15.98
N LYS A 192 -16.98 0.94 15.81
CA LYS A 192 -18.40 0.84 15.44
C LYS A 192 -19.35 1.50 16.45
N GLU A 193 -18.99 1.52 17.72
CA GLU A 193 -19.76 2.22 18.77
C GLU A 193 -19.58 3.75 18.72
N ASN A 194 -18.58 4.25 18.01
CA ASN A 194 -18.18 5.66 18.04
C ASN A 194 -18.30 6.40 16.70
N ILE A 195 -18.42 5.69 15.57
CA ILE A 195 -18.63 6.27 14.24
C ILE A 195 -19.80 5.57 13.52
N SER A 196 -20.36 6.24 12.52
CA SER A 196 -21.47 5.73 11.71
C SER A 196 -21.01 5.05 10.40
N LEU A 197 -19.75 5.17 10.06
CA LEU A 197 -19.21 4.72 8.78
C LEU A 197 -18.98 3.21 8.73
N PRO A 198 -18.96 2.62 7.52
CA PRO A 198 -18.48 1.25 7.32
C PRO A 198 -17.02 1.10 7.78
N VAL A 199 -16.74 -0.03 8.46
CA VAL A 199 -15.40 -0.41 8.91
C VAL A 199 -14.87 -1.54 8.03
N ILE A 200 -13.69 -1.32 7.48
CA ILE A 200 -12.96 -2.26 6.63
C ILE A 200 -11.77 -2.80 7.44
N VAL A 201 -11.51 -4.10 7.37
CA VAL A 201 -10.33 -4.70 8.01
C VAL A 201 -9.43 -5.35 6.96
N HIS A 202 -8.20 -4.89 6.94
CA HIS A 202 -7.12 -5.39 6.11
C HIS A 202 -6.03 -5.95 7.01
N THR A 203 -5.68 -7.21 6.85
CA THR A 203 -4.55 -7.83 7.56
C THR A 203 -3.80 -8.78 6.64
N HIS A 204 -2.51 -8.94 6.90
CA HIS A 204 -1.68 -9.95 6.25
C HIS A 204 -1.63 -11.23 7.08
N SER A 205 -1.38 -12.36 6.43
CA SER A 205 -1.29 -13.67 7.09
C SER A 205 0.14 -14.02 7.53
N THR A 206 1.04 -13.02 7.61
CA THR A 206 2.47 -13.22 7.89
C THR A 206 2.72 -14.06 9.15
N THR A 207 1.97 -13.79 10.20
CA THR A 207 2.08 -14.48 11.51
C THR A 207 1.16 -15.68 11.65
N GLY A 208 0.30 -15.95 10.65
CA GLY A 208 -0.73 -16.97 10.70
C GLY A 208 -2.03 -16.55 11.38
N LEU A 209 -2.10 -15.35 11.96
CA LEU A 209 -3.29 -14.86 12.69
C LEU A 209 -4.42 -14.41 11.75
N GLY A 210 -4.12 -14.04 10.50
CA GLY A 210 -5.01 -13.33 9.59
C GLY A 210 -6.47 -13.84 9.54
N PRO A 211 -6.74 -15.15 9.28
CA PRO A 211 -8.11 -15.66 9.20
C PRO A 211 -8.90 -15.49 10.51
N VAL A 212 -8.28 -15.77 11.65
CA VAL A 212 -8.94 -15.67 12.98
C VAL A 212 -9.15 -14.20 13.35
N THR A 213 -8.19 -13.33 13.01
CA THR A 213 -8.30 -11.88 13.19
C THR A 213 -9.48 -11.31 12.40
N LEU A 214 -9.63 -11.68 11.11
CA LEU A 214 -10.76 -11.25 10.30
C LEU A 214 -12.09 -11.78 10.82
N GLN A 215 -12.16 -13.06 11.25
CA GLN A 215 -13.36 -13.62 11.84
C GLN A 215 -13.80 -12.82 13.06
N LYS A 216 -12.88 -12.52 13.98
CA LYS A 216 -13.18 -11.72 15.19
C LYS A 216 -13.55 -10.27 14.88
N ALA A 217 -12.95 -9.68 13.88
CA ALA A 217 -13.34 -8.36 13.39
C ALA A 217 -14.79 -8.35 12.87
N ILE A 218 -15.21 -9.39 12.16
CA ILE A 218 -16.59 -9.53 11.65
C ILE A 218 -17.58 -9.75 12.79
N GLU A 219 -17.26 -10.58 13.77
CA GLU A 219 -18.06 -10.76 14.97
C GLU A 219 -18.31 -9.42 15.70
N ALA A 220 -17.32 -8.51 15.66
CA ALA A 220 -17.41 -7.17 16.24
C ALA A 220 -18.15 -6.15 15.35
N GLY A 221 -18.52 -6.51 14.10
CA GLY A 221 -19.30 -5.67 13.21
C GLY A 221 -18.53 -5.06 12.04
N ALA A 222 -17.38 -5.58 11.64
CA ALA A 222 -16.71 -5.16 10.43
C ALA A 222 -17.57 -5.43 9.19
N ASP A 223 -17.65 -4.45 8.28
CA ASP A 223 -18.54 -4.48 7.12
C ASP A 223 -17.86 -5.08 5.87
N VAL A 224 -16.54 -4.90 5.75
CA VAL A 224 -15.73 -5.35 4.61
C VAL A 224 -14.43 -5.94 5.11
N ILE A 225 -14.00 -7.03 4.50
CA ILE A 225 -12.68 -7.62 4.73
C ILE A 225 -11.88 -7.71 3.42
N ASP A 226 -10.57 -7.51 3.54
CA ASP A 226 -9.66 -7.70 2.42
C ASP A 226 -9.11 -9.12 2.44
N THR A 227 -9.21 -9.79 1.31
CA THR A 227 -8.77 -11.19 1.12
C THR A 227 -8.05 -11.35 -0.23
N ALA A 228 -7.42 -12.48 -0.43
CA ALA A 228 -6.85 -12.86 -1.72
C ALA A 228 -7.36 -14.23 -2.15
N ILE A 229 -7.58 -14.42 -3.45
CA ILE A 229 -7.90 -15.74 -4.02
C ILE A 229 -6.89 -16.77 -3.53
N SER A 230 -7.30 -17.99 -3.19
CA SER A 230 -6.52 -18.91 -2.35
C SER A 230 -5.13 -19.23 -2.88
N CYS A 231 -4.92 -19.27 -4.21
CA CYS A 231 -3.59 -19.52 -4.78
C CYS A 231 -2.61 -18.32 -4.62
N PHE A 232 -3.09 -17.10 -4.33
CA PHE A 232 -2.30 -15.92 -4.03
C PHE A 232 -2.48 -15.42 -2.60
N SER A 233 -2.94 -16.27 -1.69
CA SER A 233 -3.19 -15.95 -0.29
C SER A 233 -2.12 -16.53 0.64
N ASN A 234 -2.24 -16.19 1.92
CA ASN A 234 -1.39 -16.64 3.03
C ASN A 234 0.07 -16.15 2.97
N GLY A 235 0.87 -16.55 3.95
CA GLY A 235 2.22 -16.04 4.12
C GLY A 235 2.21 -14.52 4.23
N THR A 236 3.01 -13.82 3.43
CA THR A 236 3.04 -12.34 3.42
C THR A 236 1.85 -11.69 2.71
N SER A 237 0.92 -12.48 2.15
CA SER A 237 -0.33 -12.00 1.53
C SER A 237 -1.50 -12.01 2.52
N GLN A 238 -2.72 -11.75 2.03
CA GLN A 238 -3.95 -11.70 2.79
C GLN A 238 -4.52 -13.10 3.07
N PRO A 239 -5.50 -13.23 3.99
CA PRO A 239 -6.26 -14.46 4.18
C PRO A 239 -6.99 -14.93 2.91
N PRO A 240 -7.17 -16.25 2.73
CA PRO A 240 -7.78 -16.79 1.52
C PRO A 240 -9.29 -16.49 1.44
N THR A 241 -9.72 -15.93 0.32
CA THR A 241 -11.10 -15.54 0.05
C THR A 241 -12.07 -16.70 0.24
N GLU A 242 -11.77 -17.86 -0.38
CA GLU A 242 -12.69 -19.02 -0.34
C GLU A 242 -12.85 -19.58 1.06
N THR A 243 -11.76 -19.58 1.85
CA THR A 243 -11.80 -20.06 3.24
C THR A 243 -12.64 -19.14 4.10
N MET A 244 -12.43 -17.82 3.99
CA MET A 244 -13.21 -16.83 4.75
C MET A 244 -14.69 -16.87 4.35
N ALA A 245 -14.99 -16.95 3.05
CA ALA A 245 -16.35 -17.09 2.55
C ALA A 245 -17.04 -18.34 3.11
N TYR A 246 -16.35 -19.49 3.10
CA TYR A 246 -16.88 -20.74 3.64
C TYR A 246 -17.18 -20.66 5.15
N ILE A 247 -16.24 -20.11 5.95
CA ILE A 247 -16.41 -19.96 7.41
C ILE A 247 -17.66 -19.10 7.67
N LEU A 248 -17.74 -17.92 7.07
CA LEU A 248 -18.80 -16.96 7.31
C LEU A 248 -20.19 -17.48 6.87
N GLN A 249 -20.26 -18.19 5.73
CA GLN A 249 -21.50 -18.86 5.31
C GLN A 249 -21.96 -19.92 6.32
N LYS A 250 -21.03 -20.69 6.92
CA LYS A 250 -21.36 -21.68 7.95
C LYS A 250 -21.82 -21.04 9.27
N GLU A 251 -21.34 -19.84 9.56
CA GLU A 251 -21.75 -19.05 10.71
C GLU A 251 -23.05 -18.24 10.47
N GLY A 252 -23.63 -18.35 9.28
CA GLY A 252 -24.93 -17.74 8.95
C GLY A 252 -24.83 -16.28 8.49
N TYR A 253 -23.66 -15.78 8.14
CA TYR A 253 -23.52 -14.47 7.50
C TYR A 253 -23.94 -14.52 6.03
N GLU A 254 -24.48 -13.43 5.54
CA GLU A 254 -24.74 -13.22 4.11
C GLU A 254 -23.42 -12.86 3.41
N VAL A 255 -22.94 -13.76 2.55
CA VAL A 255 -21.72 -13.60 1.76
C VAL A 255 -22.10 -13.50 0.29
N PRO A 256 -21.86 -12.37 -0.39
CA PRO A 256 -22.32 -12.15 -1.76
C PRO A 256 -21.50 -12.87 -2.83
N LEU A 257 -20.44 -13.58 -2.44
CA LEU A 257 -19.49 -14.22 -3.37
C LEU A 257 -20.06 -15.50 -3.98
N ASP A 258 -19.88 -15.68 -5.29
CA ASP A 258 -20.18 -16.91 -6.01
C ASP A 258 -18.99 -17.88 -5.93
N MET A 259 -19.15 -18.95 -5.15
CA MET A 259 -18.10 -19.96 -4.93
C MET A 259 -17.69 -20.69 -6.21
N ALA A 260 -18.58 -20.83 -7.20
CA ALA A 260 -18.23 -21.43 -8.49
C ALA A 260 -17.36 -20.50 -9.34
N GLN A 261 -17.62 -19.19 -9.27
CA GLN A 261 -16.76 -18.18 -9.89
C GLN A 261 -15.39 -18.11 -9.20
N LEU A 262 -15.35 -18.13 -7.87
CA LEU A 262 -14.08 -18.16 -7.12
C LEU A 262 -13.23 -19.36 -7.53
N LYS A 263 -13.85 -20.52 -7.71
CA LYS A 263 -13.12 -21.71 -8.19
C LYS A 263 -12.49 -21.49 -9.57
N LYS A 264 -13.22 -20.89 -10.52
CA LYS A 264 -12.69 -20.58 -11.86
C LYS A 264 -11.51 -19.61 -11.78
N ILE A 265 -11.66 -18.55 -10.96
CA ILE A 265 -10.62 -17.54 -10.76
C ILE A 265 -9.37 -18.18 -10.16
N ASN A 266 -9.53 -19.00 -9.13
CA ASN A 266 -8.43 -19.70 -8.50
C ASN A 266 -7.72 -20.67 -9.48
N ASP A 267 -8.49 -21.46 -10.23
CA ASP A 267 -7.93 -22.39 -11.21
C ASP A 267 -7.16 -21.67 -12.33
N PHE A 268 -7.60 -20.48 -12.72
CA PHE A 268 -6.91 -19.63 -13.69
C PHE A 268 -5.56 -19.12 -13.14
N PHE A 269 -5.50 -18.66 -11.91
CA PHE A 269 -4.25 -18.11 -11.34
C PHE A 269 -3.25 -19.17 -10.88
N LYS A 270 -3.63 -20.43 -10.73
CA LYS A 270 -2.71 -21.54 -10.36
C LYS A 270 -1.51 -21.68 -11.32
N PRO A 271 -1.68 -21.70 -12.66
CA PRO A 271 -0.54 -21.70 -13.59
C PRO A 271 0.37 -20.48 -13.40
N VAL A 272 -0.20 -19.27 -13.29
CA VAL A 272 0.56 -18.02 -13.07
C VAL A 272 1.43 -18.12 -11.81
N ARG A 273 0.85 -18.60 -10.71
CA ARG A 273 1.59 -18.84 -9.47
C ARG A 273 2.70 -19.88 -9.65
N ASN A 274 2.40 -20.98 -10.34
CA ASN A 274 3.37 -22.07 -10.52
C ASN A 274 4.55 -21.62 -11.40
N ASP A 275 4.32 -20.79 -12.39
CA ASP A 275 5.38 -20.25 -13.24
C ASP A 275 6.22 -19.21 -12.49
N ALA A 276 5.60 -18.41 -11.63
CA ALA A 276 6.33 -17.52 -10.70
C ALA A 276 7.22 -18.31 -9.71
N LEU A 277 6.76 -19.48 -9.22
CA LEU A 277 7.59 -20.37 -8.39
C LEU A 277 8.75 -20.97 -9.18
N LYS A 278 8.52 -21.46 -10.40
CA LYS A 278 9.57 -22.06 -11.25
C LYS A 278 10.65 -21.04 -11.63
N SER A 279 10.24 -19.80 -11.93
CA SER A 279 11.17 -18.72 -12.28
C SER A 279 11.93 -18.14 -11.08
N GLY A 280 11.54 -18.49 -9.85
CA GLY A 280 12.10 -17.93 -8.62
C GLY A 280 11.56 -16.53 -8.30
N LEU A 281 10.61 -15.99 -9.06
CA LEU A 281 9.96 -14.71 -8.77
C LEU A 281 9.13 -14.80 -7.49
N LEU A 282 8.41 -15.90 -7.28
CA LEU A 282 7.76 -16.25 -6.02
C LEU A 282 8.75 -17.07 -5.17
N ASN A 283 9.34 -16.43 -4.17
CA ASN A 283 10.20 -17.14 -3.22
C ASN A 283 9.33 -17.93 -2.21
N PRO A 284 9.50 -19.27 -2.08
CA PRO A 284 8.73 -20.07 -1.12
C PRO A 284 8.75 -19.56 0.33
N VAL A 285 9.80 -18.85 0.74
CA VAL A 285 9.92 -18.28 2.10
C VAL A 285 8.76 -17.32 2.42
N VAL A 286 8.28 -16.55 1.45
CA VAL A 286 7.16 -15.60 1.67
C VAL A 286 5.81 -16.30 1.85
N LEU A 287 5.73 -17.62 1.56
CA LEU A 287 4.52 -18.44 1.79
C LEU A 287 4.49 -19.08 3.19
N THR A 288 5.57 -18.98 3.94
CA THR A 288 5.69 -19.58 5.27
C THR A 288 5.22 -18.62 6.36
N THR A 289 4.69 -19.17 7.45
CA THR A 289 4.35 -18.39 8.64
C THR A 289 5.62 -17.90 9.32
N GLN A 290 5.70 -16.61 9.63
CA GLN A 290 6.85 -15.92 10.25
C GLN A 290 6.43 -15.37 11.61
N THR A 291 6.56 -16.17 12.67
CA THR A 291 6.15 -15.79 14.03
C THR A 291 7.09 -14.77 14.70
N ASP A 292 8.31 -14.60 14.19
CA ASP A 292 9.26 -13.59 14.69
C ASP A 292 8.71 -12.16 14.57
N ALA A 293 7.79 -11.93 13.62
CA ALA A 293 7.08 -10.66 13.48
C ALA A 293 6.28 -10.30 14.76
N LEU A 294 5.80 -11.28 15.52
CA LEU A 294 5.10 -11.06 16.79
C LEU A 294 6.05 -10.54 17.89
N ASN A 295 7.31 -11.01 17.89
CA ASN A 295 8.31 -10.63 18.88
C ASN A 295 8.92 -9.25 18.60
N TYR A 296 9.34 -9.02 17.36
CA TYR A 296 10.04 -7.79 16.96
C TYR A 296 9.13 -6.75 16.32
N GLN A 297 7.87 -7.08 16.06
CA GLN A 297 6.87 -6.23 15.39
C GLN A 297 7.34 -5.74 14.00
N ILE A 298 8.21 -6.52 13.37
CA ILE A 298 8.83 -6.21 12.08
C ILE A 298 8.01 -6.86 10.97
N PRO A 299 7.47 -6.10 9.99
CA PRO A 299 6.78 -6.69 8.84
C PRO A 299 7.68 -7.66 8.07
N GLY A 300 7.11 -8.75 7.54
CA GLY A 300 7.86 -9.78 6.80
C GLY A 300 8.67 -9.22 5.64
N GLY A 301 8.14 -8.22 4.92
CA GLY A 301 8.89 -7.52 3.87
C GLY A 301 10.11 -6.74 4.38
N MET A 302 10.04 -6.18 5.59
CA MET A 302 11.19 -5.52 6.21
C MET A 302 12.26 -6.54 6.59
N LEU A 303 11.87 -7.68 7.19
CA LEU A 303 12.81 -8.75 7.54
C LEU A 303 13.54 -9.28 6.30
N SER A 304 12.82 -9.55 5.23
CA SER A 304 13.40 -10.00 3.96
C SER A 304 14.41 -9.00 3.39
N ASN A 305 14.12 -7.71 3.48
CA ASN A 305 15.04 -6.64 3.05
C ASN A 305 16.30 -6.58 3.92
N LEU A 306 16.17 -6.71 5.25
CA LEU A 306 17.30 -6.73 6.18
C LEU A 306 18.22 -7.92 5.89
N VAL A 307 17.66 -9.12 5.71
CA VAL A 307 18.42 -10.32 5.35
C VAL A 307 19.17 -10.12 4.02
N ALA A 308 18.49 -9.63 2.99
CA ALA A 308 19.13 -9.38 1.69
C ALA A 308 20.25 -8.34 1.78
N GLN A 309 20.03 -7.25 2.52
CA GLN A 309 21.03 -6.19 2.71
C GLN A 309 22.26 -6.68 3.49
N LEU A 310 22.07 -7.41 4.58
CA LEU A 310 23.16 -7.97 5.37
C LEU A 310 23.91 -9.06 4.60
N THR A 311 23.23 -9.89 3.82
CA THR A 311 23.85 -10.90 2.96
C THR A 311 24.73 -10.24 1.89
N ALA A 312 24.25 -9.19 1.24
CA ALA A 312 25.03 -8.45 0.23
C ALA A 312 26.32 -7.81 0.81
N GLN A 313 26.32 -7.54 2.12
CA GLN A 313 27.46 -6.99 2.85
C GLN A 313 28.32 -8.06 3.55
N ASN A 314 28.00 -9.35 3.40
CA ASN A 314 28.64 -10.47 4.13
C ASN A 314 28.58 -10.29 5.66
N LYS A 315 27.43 -9.81 6.17
CA LYS A 315 27.18 -9.49 7.59
C LYS A 315 25.91 -10.14 8.12
N LEU A 316 25.47 -11.25 7.53
CA LEU A 316 24.27 -11.96 7.97
C LEU A 316 24.36 -12.44 9.44
N ASP A 317 25.56 -12.67 9.95
CA ASP A 317 25.85 -12.96 11.36
C ASP A 317 25.40 -11.86 12.33
N LYS A 318 25.15 -10.64 11.83
CA LYS A 318 24.66 -9.49 12.61
C LYS A 318 23.14 -9.36 12.64
N LEU A 319 22.38 -10.28 12.02
CA LEU A 319 20.93 -10.17 11.90
C LEU A 319 20.25 -10.05 13.28
N ASP A 320 20.60 -10.90 14.23
CA ASP A 320 19.98 -10.89 15.56
C ASP A 320 20.23 -9.57 16.30
N GLU A 321 21.44 -8.99 16.15
CA GLU A 321 21.78 -7.69 16.74
C GLU A 321 20.95 -6.57 16.09
N VAL A 322 20.74 -6.61 14.77
CA VAL A 322 19.91 -5.62 14.04
C VAL A 322 18.43 -5.77 14.44
N LEU A 323 17.94 -6.99 14.58
CA LEU A 323 16.57 -7.24 15.05
C LEU A 323 16.34 -6.71 16.47
N ALA A 324 17.31 -6.89 17.36
CA ALA A 324 17.26 -6.36 18.74
C ALA A 324 17.39 -4.82 18.79
N GLU A 325 18.13 -4.20 17.85
CA GLU A 325 18.29 -2.74 17.79
C GLU A 325 17.07 -2.03 17.16
N THR A 326 16.31 -2.73 16.30
CA THR A 326 15.17 -2.15 15.58
C THR A 326 14.09 -1.56 16.51
N PRO A 327 13.61 -2.25 17.56
CA PRO A 327 12.66 -1.67 18.52
C PRO A 327 13.21 -0.42 19.23
N ARG A 328 14.52 -0.39 19.54
CA ARG A 328 15.18 0.74 20.19
C ARG A 328 15.24 1.97 19.30
N VAL A 329 15.58 1.78 18.03
CA VAL A 329 15.53 2.88 17.03
C VAL A 329 14.10 3.37 16.85
N ARG A 330 13.13 2.46 16.80
CA ARG A 330 11.71 2.81 16.71
C ARG A 330 11.24 3.65 17.89
N GLU A 331 11.65 3.29 19.12
CA GLU A 331 11.38 4.05 20.33
C GLU A 331 11.98 5.45 20.25
N ASP A 332 13.25 5.57 19.92
CA ASP A 332 13.95 6.87 19.79
C ASP A 332 13.28 7.80 18.75
N LEU A 333 12.64 7.23 17.75
CA LEU A 333 11.90 7.98 16.72
C LEU A 333 10.43 8.24 17.09
N GLY A 334 10.01 7.96 18.33
CA GLY A 334 8.64 8.21 18.78
C GLY A 334 7.62 7.20 18.28
N TYR A 335 8.03 5.94 18.12
CA TYR A 335 7.19 4.80 17.76
C TYR A 335 6.44 4.91 16.42
N PRO A 336 7.08 5.30 15.30
CA PRO A 336 6.39 5.28 14.02
C PRO A 336 5.85 3.87 13.69
N PRO A 337 4.66 3.76 13.07
CA PRO A 337 4.19 2.50 12.53
C PRO A 337 5.20 1.96 11.49
N LEU A 338 5.50 0.66 11.57
CA LEU A 338 6.46 0.03 10.64
C LEU A 338 5.81 -0.29 9.28
N VAL A 339 5.18 0.69 8.70
CA VAL A 339 4.70 0.68 7.31
C VAL A 339 5.65 1.47 6.42
N THR A 340 5.63 1.21 5.11
CA THR A 340 6.48 1.95 4.16
C THR A 340 6.11 3.43 4.12
N PRO A 341 7.05 4.39 4.21
CA PRO A 341 8.53 4.21 4.18
C PRO A 341 9.19 4.02 5.56
N MET A 342 8.46 4.14 6.67
CA MET A 342 9.02 4.13 8.03
C MET A 342 9.75 2.83 8.37
N SER A 343 9.23 1.67 7.94
CA SER A 343 9.89 0.38 8.16
C SER A 343 11.29 0.33 7.55
N GLN A 344 11.47 0.89 6.35
CA GLN A 344 12.79 0.95 5.70
C GLN A 344 13.72 1.90 6.44
N MET A 345 13.24 3.09 6.82
CA MET A 345 14.02 4.09 7.55
C MET A 345 14.54 3.53 8.88
N VAL A 346 13.67 2.90 9.67
CA VAL A 346 14.03 2.30 10.97
C VAL A 346 15.03 1.15 10.77
N GLY A 347 14.80 0.26 9.79
CA GLY A 347 15.68 -0.87 9.51
C GLY A 347 17.06 -0.46 9.03
N VAL A 348 17.16 0.51 8.14
CA VAL A 348 18.44 1.05 7.66
C VAL A 348 19.21 1.68 8.81
N GLN A 349 18.54 2.44 9.68
CA GLN A 349 19.21 3.06 10.84
C GLN A 349 19.65 2.03 11.87
N ALA A 350 18.83 1.01 12.17
CA ALA A 350 19.23 -0.09 13.07
C ALA A 350 20.47 -0.82 12.54
N THR A 351 20.47 -1.14 11.25
CA THR A 351 21.64 -1.74 10.58
C THR A 351 22.88 -0.85 10.68
N ALA A 352 22.73 0.46 10.43
CA ALA A 352 23.85 1.40 10.52
C ALA A 352 24.41 1.49 11.94
N ASN A 353 23.57 1.48 12.98
CA ASN A 353 23.98 1.50 14.37
C ASN A 353 24.83 0.25 14.71
N VAL A 354 24.36 -0.94 14.36
CA VAL A 354 25.03 -2.22 14.64
C VAL A 354 26.38 -2.30 13.88
N LEU A 355 26.39 -1.98 12.59
CA LEU A 355 27.61 -2.08 11.79
C LEU A 355 28.66 -1.05 12.18
N ALA A 356 28.25 0.12 12.69
CA ALA A 356 29.17 1.14 13.20
C ALA A 356 29.71 0.85 14.61
N GLY A 357 29.09 -0.08 15.34
CA GLY A 357 29.41 -0.39 16.74
C GLY A 357 29.05 0.76 17.71
N GLU A 358 28.38 1.79 17.24
CA GLU A 358 27.96 2.96 18.02
C GLU A 358 26.64 3.49 17.47
N ARG A 359 25.66 3.71 18.39
CA ARG A 359 24.32 4.21 18.00
C ARG A 359 24.41 5.64 17.46
N TYR A 360 23.76 5.84 16.31
CA TYR A 360 23.68 7.15 15.64
C TYR A 360 25.03 7.81 15.33
N LYS A 361 26.09 7.03 15.20
CA LYS A 361 27.37 7.51 14.64
C LYS A 361 27.17 8.00 13.21
N ASN A 362 26.43 7.21 12.44
CA ASN A 362 25.95 7.55 11.10
C ASN A 362 24.44 7.65 11.13
N ILE A 363 23.88 8.81 10.82
CA ILE A 363 22.43 9.04 10.74
C ILE A 363 22.05 9.17 9.28
N SER A 364 21.10 8.31 8.83
CA SER A 364 20.63 8.35 7.45
C SER A 364 19.92 9.66 7.12
N LYS A 365 19.87 10.00 5.83
CA LYS A 365 19.17 11.21 5.36
C LYS A 365 17.68 11.16 5.73
N GLU A 366 17.08 9.98 5.58
CA GLU A 366 15.67 9.75 5.88
C GLU A 366 15.36 10.00 7.36
N VAL A 367 16.19 9.51 8.28
CA VAL A 367 16.05 9.78 9.72
C VAL A 367 16.22 11.26 10.03
N LYS A 368 17.19 11.93 9.40
CA LYS A 368 17.36 13.39 9.56
C LYS A 368 16.12 14.15 9.09
N ASN A 369 15.60 13.83 7.92
CA ASN A 369 14.42 14.47 7.36
C ASN A 369 13.16 14.18 8.20
N TYR A 370 13.05 12.96 8.75
CA TYR A 370 11.99 12.59 9.68
C TYR A 370 12.01 13.46 10.94
N ILE A 371 13.19 13.59 11.57
CA ILE A 371 13.38 14.41 12.79
C ILE A 371 13.14 15.90 12.51
N LYS A 372 13.45 16.36 11.29
CA LYS A 372 13.12 17.72 10.85
C LYS A 372 11.62 17.96 10.68
N GLY A 373 10.79 16.90 10.59
CA GLY A 373 9.36 17.00 10.40
C GLY A 373 8.90 16.99 8.95
N GLU A 374 9.76 16.62 7.99
CA GLU A 374 9.43 16.57 6.55
C GLU A 374 8.44 15.44 6.19
N TYR A 375 8.24 14.45 7.09
CA TYR A 375 7.27 13.35 6.92
C TYR A 375 5.96 13.60 7.67
N GLY A 376 5.86 14.66 8.46
CA GLY A 376 4.73 14.95 9.32
C GLY A 376 5.06 14.80 10.81
N LYS A 377 4.02 14.77 11.64
CA LYS A 377 4.16 14.70 13.09
C LYS A 377 4.46 13.26 13.54
N ALA A 378 5.56 13.07 14.27
CA ALA A 378 5.85 11.80 14.93
C ALA A 378 4.71 11.42 15.89
N PRO A 379 4.32 10.12 15.96
CA PRO A 379 3.25 9.67 16.85
C PRO A 379 3.54 9.93 18.33
N GLY A 380 4.80 9.75 18.73
CA GLY A 380 5.27 9.99 20.08
C GLY A 380 6.45 10.96 20.15
N LYS A 381 6.98 11.15 21.32
CA LYS A 381 8.14 12.04 21.56
C LYS A 381 9.40 11.40 20.97
N ILE A 382 10.09 12.15 20.11
CA ILE A 382 11.42 11.77 19.60
C ILE A 382 12.44 11.93 20.74
N ASN A 383 13.45 11.06 20.79
CA ASN A 383 14.55 11.13 21.74
C ASN A 383 15.25 12.51 21.65
N GLU A 384 15.31 13.24 22.78
CA GLU A 384 15.79 14.62 22.82
C GLU A 384 17.26 14.77 22.42
N GLU A 385 18.11 13.80 22.82
CA GLU A 385 19.53 13.82 22.48
C GLU A 385 19.73 13.60 20.97
N LEU A 386 18.96 12.67 20.40
CA LEU A 386 18.96 12.41 18.97
C LEU A 386 18.44 13.62 18.18
N GLN A 387 17.34 14.21 18.64
CA GLN A 387 16.76 15.41 18.03
C GLN A 387 17.78 16.57 18.04
N LYS A 388 18.41 16.84 19.18
CA LYS A 388 19.46 17.86 19.31
C LYS A 388 20.68 17.55 18.41
N LYS A 389 21.06 16.28 18.31
CA LYS A 389 22.16 15.87 17.45
C LYS A 389 21.91 16.15 15.97
N VAL A 390 20.64 16.04 15.52
CA VAL A 390 20.24 16.25 14.12
C VAL A 390 19.97 17.72 13.81
N LEU A 391 19.22 18.40 14.68
CA LEU A 391 18.74 19.77 14.44
C LEU A 391 19.72 20.85 14.94
N GLY A 392 20.59 20.51 15.93
CA GLY A 392 21.38 21.54 16.61
C GLY A 392 20.45 22.54 17.31
N ASP A 393 20.47 23.78 16.85
CA ASP A 393 19.65 24.88 17.35
C ASP A 393 18.41 25.16 16.44
N GLU A 394 18.19 24.35 15.39
CA GLU A 394 17.04 24.50 14.49
C GLU A 394 15.77 23.92 15.14
N GLU A 395 14.64 24.59 14.93
CA GLU A 395 13.33 24.07 15.34
C GLU A 395 12.77 23.12 14.27
N PRO A 396 12.09 22.02 14.69
CA PRO A 396 11.46 21.13 13.74
C PRO A 396 10.26 21.79 13.04
N ILE A 397 9.97 21.35 11.82
CA ILE A 397 8.77 21.75 11.07
C ILE A 397 7.53 21.23 11.81
N THR A 398 6.63 22.14 12.18
CA THR A 398 5.40 21.83 12.92
C THR A 398 4.14 21.96 12.06
N CYS A 399 4.21 22.69 10.94
CA CYS A 399 3.14 22.76 9.94
C CYS A 399 3.12 21.51 9.05
N ARG A 400 2.13 21.40 8.18
CA ARG A 400 2.11 20.38 7.13
C ARG A 400 3.26 20.67 6.15
N TYR A 401 4.15 19.71 5.93
CA TYR A 401 5.34 19.93 5.08
C TYR A 401 4.98 20.33 3.64
N ALA A 402 3.87 19.82 3.12
CA ALA A 402 3.39 20.19 1.79
C ALA A 402 3.10 21.70 1.62
N ASP A 403 2.79 22.42 2.72
CA ASP A 403 2.55 23.87 2.71
C ASP A 403 3.83 24.68 2.40
N LEU A 404 5.00 24.06 2.55
CA LEU A 404 6.30 24.65 2.26
C LEU A 404 6.81 24.33 0.83
N LEU A 405 6.06 23.51 0.07
CA LEU A 405 6.46 23.10 -1.27
C LEU A 405 5.88 24.02 -2.34
N GLU A 406 6.72 24.42 -3.26
CA GLU A 406 6.28 25.13 -4.47
C GLU A 406 5.45 24.22 -5.37
N PRO A 407 4.51 24.75 -6.17
CA PRO A 407 3.73 23.98 -7.13
C PRO A 407 4.62 23.16 -8.07
N GLY A 408 4.33 21.85 -8.19
CA GLY A 408 5.17 20.92 -8.94
C GLY A 408 4.81 20.78 -10.42
N LEU A 409 3.55 21.02 -10.79
CA LEU A 409 3.08 20.82 -12.16
C LEU A 409 3.73 21.77 -13.17
N PRO A 410 3.90 23.09 -12.89
CA PRO A 410 4.49 24.01 -13.88
C PRO A 410 5.89 23.62 -14.31
N ALA A 411 6.77 23.34 -13.37
CA ALA A 411 8.15 22.94 -13.64
C ALA A 411 8.25 21.62 -14.42
N ALA A 412 7.40 20.64 -14.08
CA ALA A 412 7.39 19.36 -14.78
C ALA A 412 6.87 19.49 -16.22
N ARG A 413 5.85 20.31 -16.45
CA ARG A 413 5.33 20.59 -17.79
C ARG A 413 6.35 21.32 -18.65
N GLU A 414 7.03 22.32 -18.08
CA GLU A 414 8.11 23.05 -18.78
C GLU A 414 9.26 22.10 -19.16
N TYR A 415 9.69 21.25 -18.25
CA TYR A 415 10.76 20.30 -18.51
C TYR A 415 10.41 19.29 -19.61
N LEU A 416 9.22 18.72 -19.57
CA LEU A 416 8.81 17.70 -20.54
C LEU A 416 8.48 18.28 -21.92
N GLY A 417 7.96 19.52 -21.99
CA GLY A 417 7.53 20.14 -23.25
C GLY A 417 6.63 19.20 -24.06
N ASP A 418 6.92 19.04 -25.35
CA ASP A 418 6.16 18.19 -26.28
C ASP A 418 6.28 16.66 -26.00
N ARG A 419 7.15 16.24 -25.12
CA ARG A 419 7.26 14.81 -24.72
C ARG A 419 6.05 14.35 -23.89
N ALA A 420 5.44 15.25 -23.12
CA ALA A 420 4.21 14.97 -22.41
C ALA A 420 3.03 15.13 -23.37
N THR A 421 2.33 14.04 -23.65
CA THR A 421 1.15 14.05 -24.55
C THR A 421 -0.16 14.27 -23.78
N CYS A 422 -0.13 14.12 -22.46
CA CYS A 422 -1.26 14.26 -21.54
C CYS A 422 -0.78 14.55 -20.11
N ASP A 423 -1.72 14.87 -19.22
CA ASP A 423 -1.43 15.09 -17.81
C ASP A 423 -0.90 13.85 -17.10
N GLU A 424 -1.31 12.67 -17.54
CA GLU A 424 -0.84 11.39 -17.03
C GLU A 424 0.67 11.17 -17.26
N ASP A 425 1.21 11.67 -18.38
CA ASP A 425 2.66 11.66 -18.65
C ASP A 425 3.40 12.57 -17.64
N VAL A 426 2.87 13.76 -17.37
CA VAL A 426 3.42 14.71 -16.39
C VAL A 426 3.46 14.07 -14.99
N LEU A 427 2.36 13.44 -14.59
CA LEU A 427 2.26 12.76 -13.29
C LEU A 427 3.21 11.57 -13.19
N SER A 428 3.36 10.80 -14.26
CA SER A 428 4.30 9.68 -14.33
C SER A 428 5.74 10.14 -14.15
N TYR A 429 6.12 11.24 -14.80
CA TYR A 429 7.42 11.85 -14.64
C TYR A 429 7.66 12.38 -13.22
N ILE A 430 6.70 13.10 -12.64
CA ILE A 430 6.82 13.63 -11.27
C ILE A 430 7.01 12.50 -10.25
N ALA A 431 6.27 11.40 -10.41
CA ALA A 431 6.33 10.26 -9.49
C ALA A 431 7.63 9.45 -9.65
N PHE A 432 8.04 9.17 -10.88
CA PHE A 432 9.16 8.29 -11.22
C PHE A 432 9.95 8.84 -12.42
N PRO A 433 10.73 9.93 -12.26
CA PRO A 433 11.35 10.64 -13.39
C PRO A 433 12.16 9.74 -14.33
N THR A 434 13.13 9.01 -13.80
CA THR A 434 14.02 8.15 -14.60
C THR A 434 13.28 7.04 -15.32
N GLN A 435 12.28 6.42 -14.67
CA GLN A 435 11.52 5.31 -15.25
C GLN A 435 10.54 5.81 -16.31
N ALA A 436 9.91 6.95 -16.06
CA ALA A 436 9.00 7.58 -17.01
C ALA A 436 9.73 8.04 -18.28
N GLU A 437 10.91 8.65 -18.15
CA GLU A 437 11.73 9.04 -19.32
C GLU A 437 12.12 7.81 -20.15
N ALA A 438 12.62 6.75 -19.51
CA ALA A 438 12.96 5.50 -20.21
C ALA A 438 11.73 4.86 -20.89
N PHE A 439 10.55 4.97 -20.28
CA PHE A 439 9.31 4.50 -20.87
C PHE A 439 8.89 5.36 -22.08
N PHE A 440 9.01 6.69 -21.98
CA PHE A 440 8.69 7.61 -23.08
C PHE A 440 9.61 7.40 -24.27
N ASP A 441 10.91 7.19 -24.05
CA ASP A 441 11.88 6.89 -25.12
C ASP A 441 11.44 5.66 -25.92
N LYS A 442 11.08 4.56 -25.22
CA LYS A 442 10.59 3.34 -25.87
C LYS A 442 9.26 3.53 -26.59
N ARG A 443 8.33 4.31 -26.00
CA ARG A 443 7.05 4.65 -26.60
C ARG A 443 7.25 5.42 -27.91
N ASP A 444 8.14 6.39 -27.91
CA ASP A 444 8.42 7.25 -29.06
C ASP A 444 9.16 6.49 -30.18
N GLU A 445 10.07 5.59 -29.83
CA GLU A 445 10.69 4.66 -30.76
C GLU A 445 9.66 3.72 -31.45
N ARG A 446 8.71 3.18 -30.69
CA ARG A 446 7.63 2.37 -31.24
C ARG A 446 6.76 3.15 -32.23
N LYS A 447 6.42 4.41 -31.89
CA LYS A 447 5.66 5.29 -32.81
C LYS A 447 6.41 5.56 -34.11
N LYS A 448 7.73 5.79 -34.05
CA LYS A 448 8.57 5.97 -35.24
C LYS A 448 8.64 4.74 -36.14
N ASN A 449 8.60 3.54 -35.53
CA ASN A 449 8.72 2.23 -36.22
C ASN A 449 7.37 1.65 -36.64
N THR A 450 6.24 2.33 -36.39
CA THR A 450 4.90 1.86 -36.79
C THR A 450 4.58 2.43 -38.18
N PHE A 451 4.51 1.57 -39.20
CA PHE A 451 4.09 1.94 -40.54
C PHE A 451 2.60 1.67 -40.73
N THR A 452 1.85 2.69 -41.15
CA THR A 452 0.44 2.52 -41.53
C THR A 452 0.37 2.25 -43.02
N TYR A 453 -0.11 1.08 -43.42
CA TYR A 453 -0.38 0.75 -44.84
C TYR A 453 -1.84 1.04 -45.16
N LYS A 454 -2.06 1.85 -46.21
CA LYS A 454 -3.39 2.01 -46.82
C LYS A 454 -3.48 1.04 -48.00
N ILE A 455 -4.31 0.01 -47.88
CA ILE A 455 -4.57 -0.92 -49.00
C ILE A 455 -5.73 -0.31 -49.78
N GLU A 456 -5.47 0.23 -50.95
CA GLU A 456 -6.50 0.57 -51.93
C GLU A 456 -6.71 -0.63 -52.84
N ARG A 457 -7.96 -1.12 -52.91
CA ARG A 457 -8.34 -2.05 -53.96
C ARG A 457 -8.37 -1.30 -55.29
N LEU A 458 -7.55 -1.69 -56.20
CA LEU A 458 -7.69 -1.32 -57.62
C LEU A 458 -8.75 -2.26 -58.19
N ASP A 459 -9.95 -1.73 -58.47
CA ASP A 459 -10.99 -2.43 -59.27
C ASP A 459 -10.58 -2.55 -60.71
#